data_7c141e5ee01da9bcc320a657b860f949
#
_entry.id   7c141e5ee01da9bcc320a657b860f949
#
_cell.length_a   1.000
_cell.length_b   1.000
_cell.length_c   1.000
_cell.angle_alpha   90.00
_cell.angle_beta   90.00
_cell.angle_gamma   90.00
#
_symmetry.space_group_name_H-M   'P 1'
#
loop_
_entity.id
_entity.type
_entity.pdbx_description
1 polymer ?
#
loop_
_entity_poly.entity_id
_entity_poly.type
_entity_poly.pdbx_seq_one_letter_code
_entity_poly.pdbx_strand_id
1 'polypeptide(L)'
;MLYGLKITDWDKICFVPSHNLKDGGEKTASTLKVGDKVLLKTSLGIDLAEVVSINSEESFSCETGSKQEAVILRKATKEDIRKDDYLNQKKKIKQAIKESARYVKELNLPMKIIDAHFSFDGGRVTIFFTAPERIDFRELVKALSSHFHKSIRLYQVGVRQVFELEGDIGPCGYPLCCRCFLRDFDKVSIKAAVEQNLAHRGMERLTGVCGRLKCCLLFEQNKKGNQNKDEN
;
A
#
# COMPACT_ATOMS: atom_id res chain seq x y z
N MET A 1 1.89 5.10 -23.16
CA MET A 1 2.78 4.88 -22.00
C MET A 1 1.97 5.04 -20.72
N LEU A 2 2.21 4.16 -19.75
CA LEU A 2 1.58 4.21 -18.43
C LEU A 2 2.66 4.52 -17.39
N TYR A 3 2.37 5.47 -16.51
CA TYR A 3 3.22 5.81 -15.38
C TYR A 3 2.69 5.13 -14.13
N GLY A 4 3.47 4.25 -13.52
CA GLY A 4 3.19 3.69 -12.22
C GLY A 4 3.62 4.66 -11.13
N LEU A 5 2.66 5.18 -10.36
CA LEU A 5 2.84 6.21 -9.34
C LEU A 5 2.55 5.64 -7.95
N LYS A 6 3.37 6.02 -6.98
CA LYS A 6 3.23 5.63 -5.58
C LYS A 6 3.18 6.88 -4.71
N ILE A 7 2.15 7.02 -3.89
CA ILE A 7 1.99 8.17 -2.97
C ILE A 7 2.66 7.85 -1.64
N THR A 8 2.31 6.71 -1.04
CA THR A 8 2.90 6.24 0.23
C THR A 8 3.36 4.79 0.07
N ASP A 9 4.17 4.30 1.03
CA ASP A 9 4.58 2.89 1.03
C ASP A 9 3.43 1.91 1.24
N TRP A 10 2.32 2.39 1.79
CA TRP A 10 1.11 1.62 2.07
C TRP A 10 0.15 1.54 0.89
N ASP A 11 0.25 2.46 -0.08
CA ASP A 11 -0.64 2.50 -1.24
C ASP A 11 -0.17 1.53 -2.33
N LYS A 12 -1.15 1.00 -3.07
CA LYS A 12 -0.88 0.29 -4.32
C LYS A 12 -0.39 1.27 -5.39
N ILE A 13 0.42 0.78 -6.31
CA ILE A 13 0.87 1.56 -7.46
C ILE A 13 -0.35 1.96 -8.29
N CYS A 14 -0.51 3.25 -8.52
CA CYS A 14 -1.55 3.82 -9.38
C CYS A 14 -0.98 4.02 -10.79
N PHE A 15 -1.61 3.42 -11.79
CA PHE A 15 -1.20 3.57 -13.17
C PHE A 15 -1.97 4.71 -13.84
N VAL A 16 -1.25 5.73 -14.32
CA VAL A 16 -1.82 6.91 -14.97
C VAL A 16 -1.32 6.97 -16.42
N PRO A 17 -2.24 7.03 -17.39
CA PRO A 17 -1.86 7.11 -18.79
C PRO A 17 -1.27 8.49 -19.14
N SER A 18 -0.36 8.50 -20.10
CA SER A 18 0.36 9.72 -20.51
C SER A 18 -0.53 10.87 -21.04
N HIS A 19 -1.74 10.56 -21.53
CA HIS A 19 -2.68 11.59 -21.97
C HIS A 19 -3.38 12.35 -20.82
N ASN A 20 -3.28 11.86 -19.57
CA ASN A 20 -3.82 12.54 -18.39
C ASN A 20 -2.79 13.49 -17.74
N LEU A 21 -1.87 14.05 -18.52
CA LEU A 21 -0.98 15.13 -18.10
C LEU A 21 -1.60 16.49 -18.44
N LYS A 22 -1.74 17.37 -17.44
CA LYS A 22 -2.31 18.71 -17.64
C LYS A 22 -1.31 19.77 -18.12
N ASP A 23 -0.02 19.60 -17.81
CA ASP A 23 1.00 20.55 -18.24
C ASP A 23 1.45 20.30 -19.68
N GLY A 24 0.90 21.11 -20.61
CA GLY A 24 1.50 21.36 -21.93
C GLY A 24 1.70 20.16 -22.86
N GLY A 25 0.96 19.08 -22.70
CA GLY A 25 0.93 17.96 -23.63
C GLY A 25 2.25 17.16 -23.71
N GLU A 26 2.76 16.95 -24.89
CA GLU A 26 3.80 15.99 -25.23
C GLU A 26 5.20 16.26 -24.64
N LYS A 27 5.54 17.51 -24.27
CA LYS A 27 6.90 17.86 -23.81
C LYS A 27 7.20 17.41 -22.38
N THR A 28 6.21 17.33 -21.48
CA THR A 28 6.41 16.91 -20.10
C THR A 28 6.34 15.39 -19.97
N ALA A 29 5.54 14.72 -20.81
CA ALA A 29 5.44 13.26 -20.82
C ALA A 29 6.75 12.58 -21.23
N SER A 30 7.50 13.19 -22.16
CA SER A 30 8.79 12.64 -22.65
C SER A 30 9.97 12.82 -21.68
N THR A 31 9.78 13.54 -20.57
CA THR A 31 10.85 13.89 -19.63
C THR A 31 10.75 13.24 -18.25
N LEU A 32 9.63 12.56 -17.92
CA LEU A 32 9.49 11.88 -16.64
C LEU A 32 10.33 10.59 -16.62
N LYS A 33 11.14 10.45 -15.55
CA LYS A 33 11.98 9.28 -15.30
C LYS A 33 11.52 8.59 -14.02
N VAL A 34 11.87 7.31 -13.90
CA VAL A 34 11.69 6.59 -12.64
C VAL A 34 12.47 7.30 -11.52
N GLY A 35 11.83 7.51 -10.37
CA GLY A 35 12.35 8.30 -9.25
C GLY A 35 11.95 9.78 -9.27
N ASP A 36 11.33 10.28 -10.36
CA ASP A 36 10.81 11.66 -10.38
C ASP A 36 9.58 11.79 -9.48
N LYS A 37 9.49 12.91 -8.77
CA LYS A 37 8.32 13.26 -7.97
C LYS A 37 7.38 14.14 -8.77
N VAL A 38 6.09 13.84 -8.72
CA VAL A 38 5.02 14.52 -9.48
C VAL A 38 3.87 14.88 -8.55
N LEU A 39 3.17 15.98 -8.85
CA LEU A 39 1.91 16.30 -8.20
C LEU A 39 0.79 15.56 -8.91
N LEU A 40 0.12 14.70 -8.16
CA LEU A 40 -0.99 13.85 -8.61
C LEU A 40 -2.30 14.39 -8.06
N LYS A 41 -3.23 14.72 -8.94
CA LYS A 41 -4.61 15.04 -8.56
C LYS A 41 -5.46 13.79 -8.70
N THR A 42 -6.09 13.41 -7.60
CA THR A 42 -7.08 12.34 -7.55
C THR A 42 -8.44 12.92 -7.12
N SER A 43 -9.51 12.14 -7.16
CA SER A 43 -10.80 12.53 -6.58
C SER A 43 -10.72 12.83 -5.07
N LEU A 44 -9.64 12.39 -4.42
CA LEU A 44 -9.42 12.54 -2.99
C LEU A 44 -8.61 13.80 -2.63
N GLY A 45 -8.07 14.53 -3.62
CA GLY A 45 -7.23 15.72 -3.41
C GLY A 45 -5.93 15.66 -4.19
N ILE A 46 -4.98 16.52 -3.80
CA ILE A 46 -3.65 16.59 -4.43
C ILE A 46 -2.64 15.95 -3.48
N ASP A 47 -1.87 15.00 -4.01
CA ASP A 47 -0.79 14.33 -3.29
C ASP A 47 0.52 14.39 -4.09
N LEU A 48 1.65 14.31 -3.39
CA LEU A 48 2.95 14.11 -4.02
C LEU A 48 3.14 12.62 -4.26
N ALA A 49 3.45 12.24 -5.48
CA ALA A 49 3.67 10.85 -5.86
C ALA A 49 5.04 10.68 -6.51
N GLU A 50 5.64 9.51 -6.34
CA GLU A 50 6.89 9.12 -6.99
C GLU A 50 6.62 8.19 -8.18
N VAL A 51 7.32 8.41 -9.29
CA VAL A 51 7.27 7.54 -10.47
C VAL A 51 8.10 6.28 -10.17
N VAL A 52 7.44 5.15 -10.01
CA VAL A 52 8.08 3.86 -9.69
C VAL A 52 8.36 3.04 -10.95
N SER A 53 7.48 3.14 -11.96
CA SER A 53 7.63 2.39 -13.20
C SER A 53 7.07 3.15 -14.40
N ILE A 54 7.61 2.85 -15.57
CA ILE A 54 7.14 3.39 -16.85
C ILE A 54 6.95 2.18 -17.78
N ASN A 55 5.70 1.88 -18.12
CA ASN A 55 5.35 0.73 -18.95
C ASN A 55 4.76 1.18 -20.28
N SER A 56 5.09 0.45 -21.34
CA SER A 56 4.54 0.69 -22.70
C SER A 56 3.20 -0.03 -22.94
N GLU A 57 2.79 -0.96 -22.09
CA GLU A 57 1.59 -1.77 -22.26
C GLU A 57 0.36 -1.15 -21.59
N GLU A 58 -0.75 -1.11 -22.33
CA GLU A 58 -2.01 -0.44 -21.94
C GLU A 58 -2.91 -1.27 -20.99
N SER A 59 -2.46 -2.39 -20.46
CA SER A 59 -3.34 -3.40 -19.86
C SER A 59 -3.38 -3.45 -18.32
N PHE A 60 -3.06 -2.38 -17.60
CA PHE A 60 -3.21 -2.34 -16.15
C PHE A 60 -4.30 -1.36 -15.71
N SER A 61 -5.45 -1.89 -15.31
CA SER A 61 -6.46 -1.12 -14.60
C SER A 61 -5.99 -0.84 -13.17
N CYS A 62 -6.14 0.39 -12.72
CA CYS A 62 -5.94 0.76 -11.32
C CYS A 62 -6.99 0.01 -10.47
N GLU A 63 -6.57 -1.07 -9.79
CA GLU A 63 -7.43 -1.83 -8.86
C GLU A 63 -7.69 -1.11 -7.52
N THR A 64 -7.59 0.21 -7.50
CA THR A 64 -8.26 0.97 -6.45
C THR A 64 -9.73 0.99 -6.83
N GLY A 65 -10.57 0.25 -6.14
CA GLY A 65 -12.00 -0.02 -6.38
C GLY A 65 -12.95 1.15 -6.67
N SER A 66 -12.48 2.16 -7.33
CA SER A 66 -13.19 3.23 -8.00
C SER A 66 -12.39 3.62 -9.24
N LYS A 67 -13.05 3.77 -10.38
CA LYS A 67 -12.54 4.38 -11.61
C LYS A 67 -12.18 5.86 -11.33
N GLN A 68 -11.11 6.09 -10.57
CA GLN A 68 -10.69 7.45 -10.24
C GLN A 68 -9.74 7.90 -11.36
N GLU A 69 -10.17 8.90 -12.09
CA GLU A 69 -9.33 9.61 -13.03
C GLU A 69 -8.22 10.34 -12.26
N ALA A 70 -7.09 9.66 -12.11
CA ALA A 70 -5.89 10.28 -11.59
C ALA A 70 -5.24 11.10 -12.71
N VAL A 71 -4.87 12.34 -12.41
CA VAL A 71 -4.29 13.27 -13.37
C VAL A 71 -2.98 13.80 -12.82
N ILE A 72 -1.90 13.65 -13.59
CA ILE A 72 -0.62 14.25 -13.26
C ILE A 72 -0.71 15.73 -13.59
N LEU A 73 -0.58 16.61 -12.57
CA LEU A 73 -0.64 18.05 -12.76
C LEU A 73 0.65 18.58 -13.38
N ARG A 74 1.78 18.30 -12.74
CA ARG A 74 3.13 18.71 -13.16
C ARG A 74 4.21 17.95 -12.42
N LYS A 75 5.44 18.06 -12.89
CA LYS A 75 6.61 17.61 -12.10
C LYS A 75 6.77 18.47 -10.85
N ALA A 76 7.09 17.85 -9.72
CA ALA A 76 7.26 18.54 -8.45
C ALA A 76 8.51 19.42 -8.46
N THR A 77 8.41 20.61 -7.90
CA THR A 77 9.53 21.53 -7.67
C THR A 77 10.22 21.20 -6.34
N LYS A 78 11.40 21.76 -6.11
CA LYS A 78 12.11 21.61 -4.83
C LYS A 78 11.30 22.21 -3.65
N GLU A 79 10.50 23.22 -3.90
CA GLU A 79 9.62 23.84 -2.89
C GLU A 79 8.45 22.92 -2.53
N ASP A 80 7.86 22.24 -3.54
CA ASP A 80 6.80 21.25 -3.30
C ASP A 80 7.30 20.10 -2.44
N ILE A 81 8.49 19.60 -2.73
CA ILE A 81 9.12 18.51 -1.94
C ILE A 81 9.34 18.98 -0.49
N ARG A 82 9.86 20.20 -0.27
CA ARG A 82 10.06 20.73 1.08
C ARG A 82 8.74 20.92 1.83
N LYS A 83 7.69 21.34 1.13
CA LYS A 83 6.34 21.48 1.71
C LYS A 83 5.78 20.13 2.14
N ASP A 84 5.92 19.10 1.30
CA ASP A 84 5.49 17.74 1.62
C ASP A 84 6.28 17.18 2.81
N ASP A 85 7.61 17.31 2.79
CA ASP A 85 8.48 16.91 3.89
C ASP A 85 8.11 17.62 5.21
N TYR A 86 7.70 18.89 5.16
CA TYR A 86 7.21 19.63 6.32
C TYR A 86 5.87 19.12 6.84
N LEU A 87 4.93 18.79 5.93
CA LEU A 87 3.63 18.22 6.30
C LEU A 87 3.77 16.82 6.88
N ASN A 88 4.64 16.00 6.28
CA ASN A 88 4.88 14.62 6.63
C ASN A 88 6.12 14.42 7.52
N GLN A 89 6.46 15.45 8.35
CA GLN A 89 7.52 15.31 9.35
C GLN A 89 7.22 14.16 10.33
N LYS A 90 8.24 13.35 10.63
CA LYS A 90 8.15 12.21 11.57
C LYS A 90 7.52 12.59 12.92
N LYS A 91 7.73 13.83 13.41
CA LYS A 91 7.12 14.31 14.66
C LYS A 91 5.60 14.47 14.53
N LYS A 92 5.13 15.06 13.44
CA LYS A 92 3.70 15.26 13.16
C LYS A 92 2.99 13.93 12.95
N ILE A 93 3.59 13.03 12.18
CA ILE A 93 3.08 11.68 11.95
C ILE A 93 2.95 10.92 13.28
N LYS A 94 4.03 10.90 14.10
CA LYS A 94 3.99 10.24 15.42
C LYS A 94 2.92 10.84 16.34
N GLN A 95 2.73 12.14 16.32
CA GLN A 95 1.68 12.79 17.09
C GLN A 95 0.29 12.39 16.58
N ALA A 96 0.07 12.39 15.26
CA ALA A 96 -1.18 11.95 14.65
C ALA A 96 -1.51 10.49 14.99
N ILE A 97 -0.52 9.60 14.94
CA ILE A 97 -0.65 8.20 15.34
C ILE A 97 -1.05 8.10 16.83
N LYS A 98 -0.35 8.83 17.71
CA LYS A 98 -0.62 8.81 19.17
C LYS A 98 -2.03 9.28 19.48
N GLU A 99 -2.46 10.40 18.90
CA GLU A 99 -3.81 10.93 19.09
C GLU A 99 -4.88 9.97 18.54
N SER A 100 -4.67 9.44 17.32
CA SER A 100 -5.59 8.47 16.74
C SER A 100 -5.70 7.20 17.59
N ALA A 101 -4.57 6.70 18.12
CA ALA A 101 -4.55 5.53 18.99
C ALA A 101 -5.25 5.79 20.34
N ARG A 102 -5.25 7.03 20.83
CA ARG A 102 -6.01 7.42 22.02
C ARG A 102 -7.52 7.26 21.77
N TYR A 103 -8.04 7.83 20.67
CA TYR A 103 -9.46 7.71 20.32
C TYR A 103 -9.87 6.26 20.05
N VAL A 104 -9.01 5.45 19.43
CA VAL A 104 -9.26 4.01 19.23
C VAL A 104 -9.45 3.30 20.57
N LYS A 105 -8.64 3.63 21.58
CA LYS A 105 -8.78 3.07 22.94
C LYS A 105 -10.04 3.56 23.66
N GLU A 106 -10.36 4.85 23.56
CA GLU A 106 -11.57 5.45 24.16
C GLU A 106 -12.84 4.82 23.60
N LEU A 107 -12.85 4.50 22.30
CA LEU A 107 -13.98 3.84 21.63
C LEU A 107 -13.93 2.30 21.67
N ASN A 108 -12.94 1.72 22.37
CA ASN A 108 -12.73 0.26 22.48
C ASN A 108 -12.76 -0.48 21.12
N LEU A 109 -12.16 0.12 20.09
CA LEU A 109 -12.15 -0.49 18.74
C LEU A 109 -11.01 -1.52 18.62
N PRO A 110 -11.26 -2.75 18.10
CA PRO A 110 -10.26 -3.79 17.92
C PRO A 110 -9.39 -3.53 16.69
N MET A 111 -8.68 -2.40 16.68
CA MET A 111 -7.81 -1.97 15.57
C MET A 111 -6.50 -1.38 16.09
N LYS A 112 -5.45 -1.51 15.27
CA LYS A 112 -4.14 -0.94 15.56
C LYS A 112 -3.79 0.07 14.48
N ILE A 113 -3.49 1.30 14.89
CA ILE A 113 -2.97 2.34 13.98
C ILE A 113 -1.51 2.02 13.67
N ILE A 114 -1.18 2.05 12.39
CA ILE A 114 0.17 1.75 11.88
C ILE A 114 0.90 3.03 11.50
N ASP A 115 0.26 3.88 10.68
CA ASP A 115 0.88 5.07 10.13
C ASP A 115 -0.15 6.15 9.82
N ALA A 116 0.32 7.36 9.49
CA ALA A 116 -0.52 8.47 9.05
C ALA A 116 0.20 9.28 7.97
N HIS A 117 -0.56 9.76 6.99
CA HIS A 117 -0.07 10.59 5.89
C HIS A 117 -0.93 11.83 5.71
N PHE A 118 -0.30 12.98 5.59
CA PHE A 118 -0.97 14.25 5.31
C PHE A 118 -0.90 14.54 3.82
N SER A 119 -2.05 14.80 3.19
CA SER A 119 -2.09 15.16 1.77
C SER A 119 -1.33 16.48 1.51
N PHE A 120 -0.79 16.62 0.31
CA PHE A 120 -0.02 17.81 -0.10
C PHE A 120 -0.82 19.10 -0.03
N ASP A 121 -2.13 19.07 -0.27
CA ASP A 121 -3.04 20.21 -0.10
C ASP A 121 -3.33 20.54 1.38
N GLY A 122 -2.94 19.66 2.30
CA GLY A 122 -3.16 19.80 3.73
C GLY A 122 -4.61 19.61 4.18
N GLY A 123 -5.53 19.33 3.28
CA GLY A 123 -6.97 19.18 3.58
C GLY A 123 -7.36 17.81 4.14
N ARG A 124 -6.52 16.80 3.96
CA ARG A 124 -6.83 15.41 4.34
C ARG A 124 -5.72 14.79 5.15
N VAL A 125 -6.11 13.88 6.05
CA VAL A 125 -5.21 12.95 6.75
C VAL A 125 -5.66 11.53 6.44
N THR A 126 -4.78 10.73 5.87
CA THR A 126 -4.99 9.29 5.69
C THR A 126 -4.33 8.57 6.87
N ILE A 127 -5.10 7.75 7.58
CA ILE A 127 -4.63 6.96 8.72
C ILE A 127 -4.67 5.50 8.31
N PHE A 128 -3.52 4.86 8.37
CA PHE A 128 -3.35 3.45 8.05
C PHE A 128 -3.53 2.61 9.30
N PHE A 129 -4.38 1.59 9.20
CA PHE A 129 -4.66 0.72 10.33
C PHE A 129 -4.78 -0.74 9.91
N THR A 130 -4.58 -1.64 10.87
CA THR A 130 -4.90 -3.06 10.72
C THR A 130 -5.96 -3.47 11.72
N ALA A 131 -6.82 -4.40 11.30
CA ALA A 131 -7.89 -4.95 12.11
C ALA A 131 -8.15 -6.42 11.74
N PRO A 132 -8.52 -7.28 12.69
CA PRO A 132 -8.83 -8.69 12.43
C PRO A 132 -10.11 -8.84 11.60
N GLU A 133 -11.10 -7.98 11.81
CA GLU A 133 -12.44 -8.02 11.23
C GLU A 133 -12.87 -6.66 10.70
N ARG A 134 -14.07 -6.59 10.13
CA ARG A 134 -14.69 -5.31 9.75
C ARG A 134 -15.13 -4.57 11.00
N ILE A 135 -14.76 -3.30 11.09
CA ILE A 135 -15.05 -2.42 12.23
C ILE A 135 -15.91 -1.26 11.75
N ASP A 136 -16.90 -0.86 12.57
CA ASP A 136 -17.58 0.41 12.37
C ASP A 136 -16.73 1.54 12.99
N PHE A 137 -16.21 2.39 12.14
CA PHE A 137 -15.34 3.50 12.51
C PHE A 137 -15.97 4.88 12.32
N ARG A 138 -17.31 4.97 12.18
CA ARG A 138 -18.01 6.24 11.93
C ARG A 138 -17.81 7.26 13.04
N GLU A 139 -17.87 6.82 14.29
CA GLU A 139 -17.62 7.67 15.47
C GLU A 139 -16.17 8.11 15.53
N LEU A 140 -15.23 7.20 15.23
CA LEU A 140 -13.81 7.50 15.17
C LEU A 140 -13.51 8.57 14.12
N VAL A 141 -14.08 8.48 12.92
CA VAL A 141 -13.92 9.48 11.86
C VAL A 141 -14.43 10.84 12.31
N LYS A 142 -15.61 10.90 12.96
CA LYS A 142 -16.16 12.16 13.48
C LYS A 142 -15.23 12.79 14.52
N ALA A 143 -14.79 12.01 15.50
CA ALA A 143 -13.90 12.49 16.56
C ALA A 143 -12.56 12.98 16.01
N LEU A 144 -11.93 12.22 15.10
CA LEU A 144 -10.67 12.60 14.47
C LEU A 144 -10.82 13.82 13.54
N SER A 145 -11.92 13.92 12.80
CA SER A 145 -12.18 15.07 11.93
C SER A 145 -12.35 16.36 12.74
N SER A 146 -13.04 16.30 13.89
CA SER A 146 -13.16 17.40 14.82
C SER A 146 -11.82 17.78 15.45
N HIS A 147 -10.97 16.80 15.77
CA HIS A 147 -9.66 17.04 16.39
C HIS A 147 -8.65 17.64 15.42
N PHE A 148 -8.54 17.10 14.21
CA PHE A 148 -7.56 17.55 13.21
C PHE A 148 -8.05 18.72 12.36
N HIS A 149 -9.34 19.05 12.38
CA HIS A 149 -10.00 20.01 11.48
C HIS A 149 -9.71 19.73 10.00
N LYS A 150 -9.66 18.43 9.63
CA LYS A 150 -9.34 17.92 8.30
C LYS A 150 -10.22 16.75 7.93
N SER A 151 -10.33 16.49 6.63
CA SER A 151 -10.97 15.27 6.16
C SER A 151 -10.14 14.05 6.57
N ILE A 152 -10.77 13.05 7.19
CA ILE A 152 -10.11 11.83 7.64
C ILE A 152 -10.45 10.69 6.70
N ARG A 153 -9.42 10.02 6.20
CA ARG A 153 -9.53 8.77 5.46
C ARG A 153 -8.91 7.65 6.28
N LEU A 154 -9.68 6.64 6.58
CA LEU A 154 -9.18 5.41 7.19
C LEU A 154 -8.88 4.38 6.08
N TYR A 155 -7.67 3.85 6.06
CA TYR A 155 -7.23 2.85 5.09
C TYR A 155 -6.78 1.58 5.81
N GLN A 156 -7.49 0.48 5.56
CA GLN A 156 -7.15 -0.80 6.17
C GLN A 156 -6.01 -1.47 5.42
N VAL A 157 -4.91 -1.71 6.12
CA VAL A 157 -3.72 -2.38 5.61
C VAL A 157 -3.77 -3.86 5.96
N GLY A 158 -3.40 -4.71 5.03
CA GLY A 158 -3.29 -6.14 5.30
C GLY A 158 -2.15 -6.45 6.26
N VAL A 159 -2.36 -7.36 7.22
CA VAL A 159 -1.32 -7.73 8.21
C VAL A 159 -0.01 -8.15 7.53
N ARG A 160 -0.08 -8.90 6.43
CA ARG A 160 1.13 -9.29 5.67
C ARG A 160 1.87 -8.10 5.07
N GLN A 161 1.16 -7.08 4.60
CA GLN A 161 1.75 -5.86 4.06
C GLN A 161 2.53 -5.08 5.13
N VAL A 162 2.07 -5.09 6.38
CA VAL A 162 2.83 -4.51 7.50
C VAL A 162 4.18 -5.21 7.66
N PHE A 163 4.19 -6.54 7.70
CA PHE A 163 5.42 -7.33 7.79
C PHE A 163 6.32 -7.20 6.55
N GLU A 164 5.74 -6.99 5.38
CA GLU A 164 6.48 -6.73 4.14
C GLU A 164 7.29 -5.43 4.23
N LEU A 165 6.69 -4.37 4.78
CA LEU A 165 7.34 -3.06 4.90
C LEU A 165 8.29 -2.98 6.09
N GLU A 166 7.86 -3.42 7.28
CA GLU A 166 8.69 -3.40 8.48
C GLU A 166 9.85 -4.41 8.40
N GLY A 167 9.59 -5.57 7.80
CA GLY A 167 10.52 -6.68 7.73
C GLY A 167 10.57 -7.45 9.05
N ASP A 168 10.96 -8.72 8.95
CA ASP A 168 11.16 -9.61 10.10
C ASP A 168 11.91 -10.88 9.62
N ILE A 169 12.17 -11.80 10.55
CA ILE A 169 12.74 -13.13 10.26
C ILE A 169 11.62 -14.17 10.32
N GLY A 170 11.51 -14.98 9.28
CA GLY A 170 10.55 -16.07 9.21
C GLY A 170 10.88 -17.22 10.17
N PRO A 171 9.93 -18.14 10.43
CA PRO A 171 10.17 -19.32 11.26
C PRO A 171 11.18 -20.30 10.66
N CYS A 172 11.65 -20.05 9.44
CA CYS A 172 12.73 -20.77 8.76
C CYS A 172 14.13 -20.17 9.03
N GLY A 173 14.22 -19.06 9.79
CA GLY A 173 15.46 -18.36 10.08
C GLY A 173 15.96 -17.41 8.98
N TYR A 174 15.22 -17.27 7.88
CA TYR A 174 15.53 -16.36 6.78
C TYR A 174 14.64 -15.10 6.81
N PRO A 175 15.09 -13.99 6.18
CA PRO A 175 14.24 -12.81 5.98
C PRO A 175 12.93 -13.17 5.29
N LEU A 176 11.87 -12.42 5.59
CA LEU A 176 10.53 -12.71 5.08
C LEU A 176 10.48 -12.73 3.55
N CYS A 177 9.90 -13.80 2.98
CA CYS A 177 9.75 -13.97 1.54
C CYS A 177 8.96 -12.81 0.90
N CYS A 178 7.91 -12.31 1.56
CA CYS A 178 7.11 -11.17 1.09
C CYS A 178 7.94 -9.89 0.96
N ARG A 179 9.00 -9.72 1.77
CA ARG A 179 9.90 -8.57 1.67
C ARG A 179 10.96 -8.76 0.59
N CYS A 180 11.48 -9.98 0.43
CA CYS A 180 12.62 -10.24 -0.44
C CYS A 180 12.24 -10.40 -1.90
N PHE A 181 11.33 -11.32 -2.22
CA PHE A 181 11.08 -11.72 -3.61
C PHE A 181 9.63 -12.08 -3.95
N LEU A 182 8.76 -12.30 -2.95
CA LEU A 182 7.35 -12.62 -3.15
C LEU A 182 6.48 -11.40 -2.82
N ARG A 183 6.53 -10.36 -3.64
CA ARG A 183 5.75 -9.13 -3.40
C ARG A 183 4.34 -9.22 -3.94
N ASP A 184 4.19 -9.72 -5.16
CA ASP A 184 2.90 -9.87 -5.84
C ASP A 184 2.58 -11.35 -6.02
N PHE A 185 1.74 -11.88 -5.16
CA PHE A 185 1.25 -13.25 -5.28
C PHE A 185 -0.18 -13.38 -4.76
N ASP A 186 -0.86 -14.37 -5.29
CA ASP A 186 -2.24 -14.70 -4.94
C ASP A 186 -2.41 -15.12 -3.47
N LYS A 187 -3.64 -15.12 -3.01
CA LYS A 187 -3.97 -15.56 -1.67
C LYS A 187 -3.61 -17.04 -1.50
N VAL A 188 -2.72 -17.32 -0.56
CA VAL A 188 -2.38 -18.70 -0.20
C VAL A 188 -3.60 -19.38 0.41
N SER A 189 -4.02 -20.48 -0.17
CA SER A 189 -5.14 -21.31 0.32
C SER A 189 -4.63 -22.54 1.03
N ILE A 190 -5.47 -23.14 1.88
CA ILE A 190 -5.14 -24.40 2.55
C ILE A 190 -4.95 -25.55 1.54
N LYS A 191 -5.55 -25.45 0.34
CA LYS A 191 -5.38 -26.42 -0.74
C LYS A 191 -3.91 -26.63 -1.09
N ALA A 192 -3.11 -25.54 -1.11
CA ALA A 192 -1.67 -25.62 -1.37
C ALA A 192 -0.92 -26.49 -0.34
N ALA A 193 -1.36 -26.52 0.90
CA ALA A 193 -0.79 -27.38 1.93
C ALA A 193 -1.27 -28.84 1.78
N VAL A 194 -2.53 -29.05 1.39
CA VAL A 194 -3.09 -30.39 1.14
C VAL A 194 -2.39 -31.05 -0.03
N GLU A 195 -2.22 -30.38 -1.15
CA GLU A 195 -1.55 -30.90 -2.36
C GLU A 195 -0.07 -31.23 -2.13
N GLN A 196 0.55 -30.59 -1.14
CA GLN A 196 1.92 -30.87 -0.72
C GLN A 196 2.00 -31.91 0.41
N ASN A 197 0.88 -32.54 0.79
CA ASN A 197 0.80 -33.47 1.90
C ASN A 197 1.28 -32.90 3.25
N LEU A 198 1.08 -31.60 3.48
CA LEU A 198 1.50 -30.89 4.69
C LEU A 198 0.35 -30.60 5.65
N ALA A 199 -0.89 -30.88 5.30
CA ALA A 199 -2.07 -30.56 6.09
C ALA A 199 -2.06 -31.21 7.50
N HIS A 200 -1.40 -32.35 7.65
CA HIS A 200 -1.25 -33.07 8.91
C HIS A 200 -0.31 -32.37 9.91
N ARG A 201 0.49 -31.38 9.48
CA ARG A 201 1.51 -30.75 10.32
C ARG A 201 0.97 -29.72 11.33
N GLY A 202 -0.33 -29.46 11.32
CA GLY A 202 -0.98 -28.47 12.19
C GLY A 202 -0.80 -27.03 11.68
N MET A 203 -1.76 -26.18 12.03
CA MET A 203 -1.82 -24.77 11.56
C MET A 203 -0.63 -23.94 11.99
N GLU A 204 -0.08 -24.19 13.19
CA GLU A 204 1.07 -23.43 13.72
C GLU A 204 2.31 -23.58 12.82
N ARG A 205 2.54 -24.77 12.26
CA ARG A 205 3.66 -25.01 11.35
C ARG A 205 3.41 -24.51 9.93
N LEU A 206 2.16 -24.34 9.55
CA LEU A 206 1.75 -23.83 8.25
C LEU A 206 1.62 -22.29 8.22
N THR A 207 1.61 -21.65 9.39
CA THR A 207 1.43 -20.22 9.55
C THR A 207 2.78 -19.49 9.65
N GLY A 208 2.88 -18.33 9.00
CA GLY A 208 4.02 -17.44 9.12
C GLY A 208 3.87 -16.48 10.30
N VAL A 209 4.90 -15.68 10.59
CA VAL A 209 4.88 -14.66 11.65
C VAL A 209 3.74 -13.64 11.49
N CYS A 210 3.26 -13.42 10.27
CA CYS A 210 2.13 -12.54 9.98
C CYS A 210 0.76 -13.16 10.35
N GLY A 211 0.70 -14.36 10.95
CA GLY A 211 -0.54 -15.05 11.32
C GLY A 211 -1.33 -15.62 10.13
N ARG A 212 -0.80 -15.56 8.90
CA ARG A 212 -1.40 -16.15 7.69
C ARG A 212 -0.58 -17.33 7.19
N LEU A 213 -1.17 -18.17 6.32
CA LEU A 213 -0.44 -19.29 5.71
C LEU A 213 0.85 -18.82 5.04
N LYS A 214 1.92 -19.62 5.19
CA LYS A 214 3.24 -19.31 4.64
C LYS A 214 3.21 -19.11 3.13
N CYS A 215 3.83 -18.06 2.65
CA CYS A 215 3.91 -17.72 1.22
C CYS A 215 4.65 -18.80 0.42
N CYS A 216 5.66 -19.45 1.01
CA CYS A 216 6.43 -20.50 0.36
C CYS A 216 5.58 -21.69 -0.07
N LEU A 217 4.45 -21.96 0.59
CA LEU A 217 3.53 -23.04 0.17
C LEU A 217 3.05 -22.84 -1.28
N LEU A 218 2.65 -21.64 -1.64
CA LEU A 218 2.20 -21.34 -3.01
C LEU A 218 3.40 -21.28 -3.98
N PHE A 219 4.52 -20.71 -3.55
CA PHE A 219 5.71 -20.58 -4.37
C PHE A 219 6.29 -21.94 -4.78
N GLU A 220 6.34 -22.88 -3.85
CA GLU A 220 6.83 -24.23 -4.11
C GLU A 220 5.88 -25.05 -4.98
N GLN A 221 4.57 -24.83 -4.85
CA GLN A 221 3.55 -25.44 -5.70
C GLN A 221 3.71 -25.01 -7.16
N ASN A 222 3.88 -23.70 -7.39
CA ASN A 222 4.04 -23.15 -8.74
C ASN A 222 5.33 -23.65 -9.41
N LYS A 223 6.41 -23.86 -8.65
CA LYS A 223 7.64 -24.46 -9.19
C LYS A 223 7.45 -25.89 -9.67
N LYS A 224 6.74 -26.72 -8.90
CA LYS A 224 6.45 -28.11 -9.29
C LYS A 224 5.55 -28.20 -10.53
N GLY A 225 4.59 -27.28 -10.67
CA GLY A 225 3.71 -27.20 -11.84
C GLY A 225 4.43 -26.85 -13.14
N ASN A 226 5.51 -26.08 -13.08
CA ASN A 226 6.32 -25.74 -14.26
C ASN A 226 7.29 -26.86 -14.67
N GLN A 227 7.84 -27.63 -13.72
CA GLN A 227 8.74 -28.75 -14.04
C GLN A 227 8.01 -29.89 -14.80
N ASN A 228 6.72 -30.08 -14.55
CA ASN A 228 5.93 -31.11 -15.27
C ASN A 228 5.48 -30.67 -16.69
N LYS A 229 5.76 -29.42 -17.11
CA LYS A 229 5.46 -28.95 -18.46
C LYS A 229 6.67 -29.03 -19.41
N ASP A 230 7.86 -29.20 -18.87
CA ASP A 230 9.10 -29.28 -19.63
C ASP A 230 9.52 -30.73 -19.91
N GLU A 231 8.77 -31.73 -19.38
CA GLU A 231 9.02 -33.16 -19.57
C GLU A 231 7.98 -33.89 -20.48
N ASN A 232 7.14 -33.15 -21.25
CA ASN A 232 6.20 -33.73 -22.21
C ASN A 232 6.40 -33.18 -23.63
#